data_1f95f15926535a986ce8c1a5a8331887
#
_entry.id   1f95f15926535a986ce8c1a5a8331887
#
_cell.length_a   1.000
_cell.length_b   1.000
_cell.length_c   1.000
_cell.angle_alpha   90.00
_cell.angle_beta   90.00
_cell.angle_gamma   90.00
#
_symmetry.space_group_name_H-M   'P 1'
#
loop_
_entity.id
_entity.type
_entity.pdbx_description
1 polymer ?
#
loop_
_entity_poly.entity_id
_entity_poly.type
_entity_poly.pdbx_seq_one_letter_code
_entity_poly.pdbx_strand_id
1 'polypeptide(L)'
;MTEPASALRIRQAVRAVLITPDHHILLVRFEFPTRTVWSLPGGGLDPGETHLQALRRELIEEVGLHDPVVGTHVWNREHIIPHLDGRWDGQRDRYYLVSASERFVPAPALSWEQLRAERLHELRWWHLDEIDQATDADTWFSPRALGHHVRALITDGPPVAPIDTGI
;
A
#
# COMPACT_ATOMS: atom_id res chain seq x y z
N MET A 1 -33.95 10.59 -23.54
CA MET A 1 -32.83 9.64 -23.72
C MET A 1 -31.89 9.79 -22.53
N THR A 2 -31.80 8.80 -21.70
CA THR A 2 -30.85 8.78 -20.59
C THR A 2 -29.49 8.41 -21.21
N GLU A 3 -28.50 9.29 -21.14
CA GLU A 3 -27.12 8.92 -21.47
C GLU A 3 -26.74 7.71 -20.62
N PRO A 4 -26.06 6.68 -21.19
CA PRO A 4 -25.57 5.59 -20.38
C PRO A 4 -24.57 6.19 -19.37
N ALA A 5 -24.79 5.89 -18.09
CA ALA A 5 -23.86 6.28 -17.04
C ALA A 5 -22.45 5.83 -17.45
N SER A 6 -21.53 6.77 -17.62
CA SER A 6 -20.14 6.47 -17.97
C SER A 6 -19.58 5.52 -16.93
N ALA A 7 -19.00 4.40 -17.38
CA ALA A 7 -18.36 3.45 -16.47
C ALA A 7 -17.24 4.15 -15.70
N LEU A 8 -17.16 3.90 -14.37
CA LEU A 8 -16.14 4.48 -13.51
C LEU A 8 -14.75 4.04 -13.97
N ARG A 9 -13.83 5.00 -14.00
CA ARG A 9 -12.40 4.75 -14.32
C ARG A 9 -11.68 4.36 -13.02
N ILE A 10 -11.51 3.07 -12.81
CA ILE A 10 -10.89 2.52 -11.59
C ILE A 10 -9.42 2.20 -11.86
N ARG A 11 -8.52 2.91 -11.18
CA ARG A 11 -7.09 2.67 -11.23
C ARG A 11 -6.77 1.33 -10.58
N GLN A 12 -6.04 0.46 -11.29
CA GLN A 12 -5.51 -0.76 -10.70
C GLN A 12 -4.17 -0.44 -10.02
N ALA A 13 -3.99 -0.93 -8.82
CA ALA A 13 -2.79 -0.71 -8.02
C ALA A 13 -2.41 -1.96 -7.22
N VAL A 14 -1.17 -1.98 -6.76
CA VAL A 14 -0.61 -3.07 -5.98
C VAL A 14 0.15 -2.52 -4.78
N ARG A 15 0.12 -3.24 -3.66
CA ARG A 15 0.80 -2.87 -2.40
C ARG A 15 1.54 -4.06 -1.81
N ALA A 16 2.66 -3.78 -1.17
CA ALA A 16 3.43 -4.78 -0.43
C ALA A 16 3.13 -4.72 1.07
N VAL A 17 2.66 -5.83 1.64
CA VAL A 17 2.60 -6.03 3.09
C VAL A 17 3.95 -6.59 3.51
N LEU A 18 4.91 -5.71 3.76
CA LEU A 18 6.31 -6.02 4.04
C LEU A 18 6.52 -6.12 5.55
N ILE A 19 6.59 -7.35 6.06
CA ILE A 19 6.63 -7.67 7.49
C ILE A 19 7.92 -8.41 7.84
N THR A 20 8.51 -8.07 8.99
CA THR A 20 9.64 -8.78 9.61
C THR A 20 9.16 -9.73 10.72
N PRO A 21 9.99 -10.75 11.09
CA PRO A 21 9.63 -11.67 12.17
C PRO A 21 9.43 -11.02 13.55
N ASP A 22 10.02 -9.85 13.79
CA ASP A 22 9.84 -9.06 15.02
C ASP A 22 8.68 -8.07 14.94
N HIS A 23 7.71 -8.33 14.04
CA HIS A 23 6.44 -7.63 13.92
C HIS A 23 6.57 -6.14 13.53
N HIS A 24 7.58 -5.82 12.72
CA HIS A 24 7.68 -4.51 12.08
C HIS A 24 7.13 -4.58 10.65
N ILE A 25 6.46 -3.52 10.25
CA ILE A 25 5.93 -3.35 8.91
C ILE A 25 6.45 -2.05 8.31
N LEU A 26 6.86 -2.09 7.04
CA LEU A 26 7.33 -0.90 6.34
C LEU A 26 6.13 -0.12 5.80
N LEU A 27 6.02 1.13 6.19
CA LEU A 27 5.01 2.05 5.71
C LEU A 27 5.63 3.26 5.02
N VAL A 28 4.85 3.83 4.12
CA VAL A 28 5.14 5.08 3.40
C VAL A 28 4.16 6.16 3.85
N ARG A 29 4.64 7.37 4.01
CA ARG A 29 3.82 8.52 4.40
C ARG A 29 3.50 9.37 3.18
N PHE A 30 2.22 9.46 2.85
CA PHE A 30 1.70 10.35 1.82
C PHE A 30 1.14 11.62 2.43
N GLU A 31 1.42 12.75 1.79
CA GLU A 31 0.86 14.06 2.15
C GLU A 31 -0.15 14.51 1.09
N PHE A 32 -1.41 14.55 1.46
CA PHE A 32 -2.51 15.08 0.66
C PHE A 32 -2.90 16.47 1.16
N PRO A 33 -3.60 17.28 0.35
CA PRO A 33 -3.96 18.65 0.76
C PRO A 33 -4.72 18.75 2.09
N THR A 34 -5.50 17.72 2.44
CA THR A 34 -6.36 17.72 3.62
C THR A 34 -5.89 16.82 4.75
N ARG A 35 -4.92 15.92 4.50
CA ARG A 35 -4.45 14.96 5.51
C ARG A 35 -3.16 14.28 5.11
N THR A 36 -2.50 13.74 6.12
CA THR A 36 -1.38 12.81 5.98
C THR A 36 -1.88 11.38 6.20
N VAL A 37 -1.41 10.44 5.39
CA VAL A 37 -1.82 9.03 5.44
C VAL A 37 -0.58 8.15 5.41
N TRP A 38 -0.48 7.21 6.35
CA TRP A 38 0.46 6.10 6.28
C TRP A 38 -0.15 4.92 5.53
N SER A 39 0.54 4.43 4.52
CA SER A 39 0.10 3.33 3.67
C SER A 39 1.24 2.34 3.43
N LEU A 40 0.92 1.27 2.75
CA LEU A 40 1.92 0.29 2.32
C LEU A 40 2.59 0.72 1.02
N PRO A 41 3.88 0.38 0.81
CA PRO A 41 4.58 0.70 -0.43
C PRO A 41 3.91 0.04 -1.63
N GLY A 42 3.96 0.71 -2.76
CA GLY A 42 3.37 0.27 -4.02
C GLY A 42 2.72 1.42 -4.79
N GLY A 43 2.09 1.09 -5.89
CA GLY A 43 1.47 2.09 -6.76
C GLY A 43 0.63 1.48 -7.88
N GLY A 44 0.27 2.32 -8.85
CA GLY A 44 -0.54 1.91 -9.98
C GLY A 44 0.22 1.07 -11.00
N LEU A 45 -0.52 0.25 -11.73
CA LEU A 45 0.01 -0.49 -12.86
C LEU A 45 0.24 0.45 -14.04
N ASP A 46 1.39 0.31 -14.70
CA ASP A 46 1.63 0.87 -16.02
C ASP A 46 0.88 0.08 -17.10
N PRO A 47 0.61 0.68 -18.27
CA PRO A 47 -0.04 -0.05 -19.36
C PRO A 47 0.69 -1.34 -19.71
N GLY A 48 -0.04 -2.47 -19.69
CA GLY A 48 0.50 -3.79 -20.01
C GLY A 48 1.22 -4.50 -18.85
N GLU A 49 1.39 -3.87 -17.69
CA GLU A 49 1.96 -4.54 -16.51
C GLU A 49 0.97 -5.52 -15.85
N THR A 50 1.49 -6.61 -15.36
CA THR A 50 0.80 -7.44 -14.36
C THR A 50 0.96 -6.82 -12.96
N HIS A 51 0.12 -7.21 -12.01
CA HIS A 51 0.23 -6.77 -10.62
C HIS A 51 1.61 -7.11 -10.02
N LEU A 52 2.16 -8.29 -10.31
CA LEU A 52 3.48 -8.69 -9.78
C LEU A 52 4.63 -7.92 -10.44
N GLN A 53 4.52 -7.56 -11.71
CA GLN A 53 5.51 -6.70 -12.36
C GLN A 53 5.50 -5.29 -11.75
N ALA A 54 4.30 -4.71 -11.57
CA ALA A 54 4.14 -3.43 -10.92
C ALA A 54 4.67 -3.44 -9.48
N LEU A 55 4.37 -4.49 -8.71
CA LEU A 55 4.87 -4.63 -7.34
C LEU A 55 6.40 -4.62 -7.27
N ARG A 56 7.07 -5.37 -8.14
CA ARG A 56 8.54 -5.41 -8.21
C ARG A 56 9.13 -4.07 -8.61
N ARG A 57 8.55 -3.39 -9.58
CA ARG A 57 8.97 -2.05 -10.01
C ARG A 57 8.82 -1.04 -8.86
N GLU A 58 7.66 -0.98 -8.23
CA GLU A 58 7.39 -0.07 -7.12
C GLU A 58 8.30 -0.31 -5.91
N LEU A 59 8.59 -1.56 -5.59
CA LEU A 59 9.50 -1.88 -4.49
C LEU A 59 10.95 -1.44 -4.76
N ILE A 60 11.39 -1.46 -6.01
CA ILE A 60 12.68 -0.89 -6.40
C ILE A 60 12.63 0.64 -6.29
N GLU A 61 11.62 1.26 -6.88
CA GLU A 61 11.49 2.71 -6.97
C GLU A 61 11.33 3.38 -5.60
N GLU A 62 10.45 2.85 -4.77
CA GLU A 62 10.11 3.46 -3.47
C GLU A 62 10.97 2.95 -2.31
N VAL A 63 11.43 1.72 -2.35
CA VAL A 63 12.06 1.04 -1.20
C VAL A 63 13.51 0.65 -1.46
N GLY A 64 13.89 0.43 -2.72
CA GLY A 64 15.20 -0.12 -3.07
C GLY A 64 15.31 -1.62 -2.86
N LEU A 65 14.20 -2.35 -2.84
CA LEU A 65 14.17 -3.80 -2.70
C LEU A 65 14.12 -4.47 -4.07
N HIS A 66 15.26 -5.05 -4.50
CA HIS A 66 15.43 -5.59 -5.85
C HIS A 66 14.94 -7.02 -6.03
N ASP A 67 15.05 -7.86 -5.00
CA ASP A 67 14.70 -9.29 -5.05
C ASP A 67 13.67 -9.64 -3.97
N PRO A 68 12.44 -9.10 -4.04
CA PRO A 68 11.42 -9.38 -3.04
C PRO A 68 10.97 -10.84 -3.10
N VAL A 69 10.83 -11.46 -1.93
CA VAL A 69 10.14 -12.75 -1.77
C VAL A 69 8.65 -12.47 -1.68
N VAL A 70 7.97 -12.51 -2.82
CA VAL A 70 6.53 -12.25 -2.91
C VAL A 70 5.76 -13.52 -2.57
N GLY A 71 4.91 -13.40 -1.57
CA GLY A 71 4.02 -14.47 -1.11
C GLY A 71 2.58 -14.29 -1.61
N THR A 72 1.63 -14.64 -0.74
CA THR A 72 0.20 -14.71 -1.03
C THR A 72 -0.41 -13.33 -1.27
N HIS A 73 -1.36 -13.23 -2.18
CA HIS A 73 -2.30 -12.12 -2.30
C HIS A 73 -3.28 -12.21 -1.12
N VAL A 74 -3.16 -11.30 -0.17
CA VAL A 74 -3.85 -11.39 1.12
C VAL A 74 -5.07 -10.49 1.26
N TRP A 75 -5.04 -9.31 0.65
CA TRP A 75 -6.12 -8.33 0.78
C TRP A 75 -6.47 -7.66 -0.55
N ASN A 76 -7.71 -7.19 -0.63
CA ASN A 76 -8.20 -6.25 -1.62
C ASN A 76 -8.77 -5.01 -0.92
N ARG A 77 -8.66 -3.87 -1.57
CA ARG A 77 -9.30 -2.63 -1.15
C ARG A 77 -9.80 -1.89 -2.39
N GLU A 78 -11.02 -1.42 -2.34
CA GLU A 78 -11.55 -0.54 -3.38
C GLU A 78 -12.14 0.72 -2.74
N HIS A 79 -11.86 1.85 -3.33
CA HIS A 79 -12.51 3.10 -2.95
C HIS A 79 -12.88 3.90 -4.18
N ILE A 80 -14.05 4.54 -4.13
CA ILE A 80 -14.56 5.43 -5.17
C ILE A 80 -14.35 6.86 -4.67
N ILE A 81 -13.11 7.33 -4.80
CA ILE A 81 -12.67 8.68 -4.45
C ILE A 81 -11.89 9.21 -5.64
N PRO A 82 -12.34 10.28 -6.30
CA PRO A 82 -11.65 10.83 -7.45
C PRO A 82 -10.20 11.20 -7.12
N HIS A 83 -9.29 10.85 -8.02
CA HIS A 83 -7.90 11.26 -7.91
C HIS A 83 -7.75 12.77 -8.15
N LEU A 84 -6.75 13.37 -7.51
CA LEU A 84 -6.49 14.80 -7.60
C LEU A 84 -6.14 15.27 -9.02
N ASP A 85 -5.59 14.38 -9.86
CA ASP A 85 -5.30 14.67 -11.27
C ASP A 85 -6.50 14.52 -12.20
N GLY A 86 -7.65 14.07 -11.67
CA GLY A 86 -8.91 13.91 -12.42
C GLY A 86 -8.93 12.76 -13.40
N ARG A 87 -7.88 11.92 -13.50
CA ARG A 87 -7.84 10.79 -14.45
C ARG A 87 -8.64 9.59 -14.00
N TRP A 88 -8.82 9.41 -12.69
CA TRP A 88 -9.43 8.25 -12.07
C TRP A 88 -10.55 8.64 -11.14
N ASP A 89 -11.61 7.84 -11.12
CA ASP A 89 -12.78 8.03 -10.27
C ASP A 89 -12.67 7.22 -8.97
N GLY A 90 -11.73 6.27 -8.94
CA GLY A 90 -11.44 5.44 -7.78
C GLY A 90 -10.20 4.57 -8.01
N GLN A 91 -9.91 3.71 -7.05
CA GLN A 91 -8.76 2.82 -7.07
C GLN A 91 -9.11 1.46 -6.45
N ARG A 92 -8.53 0.41 -7.03
CA ARG A 92 -8.56 -0.95 -6.50
C ARG A 92 -7.13 -1.40 -6.25
N ASP A 93 -6.80 -1.65 -4.98
CA ASP A 93 -5.51 -2.16 -4.55
C ASP A 93 -5.55 -3.68 -4.34
N ARG A 94 -4.51 -4.37 -4.77
CA ARG A 94 -4.20 -5.74 -4.36
C ARG A 94 -2.99 -5.72 -3.44
N TYR A 95 -3.07 -6.39 -2.30
CA TYR A 95 -2.00 -6.47 -1.32
C TYR A 95 -1.37 -7.85 -1.31
N TYR A 96 -0.06 -7.89 -1.47
CA TYR A 96 0.74 -9.11 -1.43
C TYR A 96 1.63 -9.13 -0.20
N LEU A 97 1.68 -10.27 0.47
CA LEU A 97 2.61 -10.49 1.55
C LEU A 97 4.04 -10.55 0.98
N VAL A 98 4.93 -9.76 1.55
CA VAL A 98 6.35 -9.74 1.19
C VAL A 98 7.16 -9.94 2.47
N SER A 99 7.98 -11.00 2.52
CA SER A 99 8.75 -11.32 3.71
C SER A 99 10.10 -10.60 3.70
N ALA A 100 10.47 -10.06 4.86
CA ALA A 100 11.83 -9.59 5.13
C ALA A 100 12.36 -10.30 6.39
N SER A 101 13.59 -10.78 6.36
CA SER A 101 14.23 -11.45 7.50
C SER A 101 14.54 -10.49 8.65
N GLU A 102 14.76 -9.23 8.32
CA GLU A 102 15.08 -8.16 9.25
C GLU A 102 14.67 -6.80 8.67
N ARG A 103 14.63 -5.78 9.52
CA ARG A 103 14.49 -4.40 9.07
C ARG A 103 15.78 -3.98 8.34
N PHE A 104 15.63 -3.40 7.18
CA PHE A 104 16.72 -2.81 6.42
C PHE A 104 16.49 -1.29 6.27
N VAL A 105 17.52 -0.55 5.91
CA VAL A 105 17.40 0.88 5.60
C VAL A 105 16.87 1.02 4.17
N PRO A 106 15.68 1.57 3.95
CA PRO A 106 15.16 1.80 2.61
C PRO A 106 16.11 2.68 1.79
N ALA A 107 16.33 2.29 0.54
CA ALA A 107 17.17 3.01 -0.41
C ALA A 107 16.43 3.17 -1.76
N PRO A 108 15.46 4.06 -1.85
CA PRO A 108 14.67 4.26 -3.06
C PRO A 108 15.54 4.50 -4.30
N ALA A 109 15.18 3.89 -5.43
CA ALA A 109 15.81 4.17 -6.71
C ALA A 109 15.39 5.53 -7.27
N LEU A 110 14.16 5.98 -6.99
CA LEU A 110 13.71 7.33 -7.29
C LEU A 110 14.37 8.34 -6.34
N SER A 111 14.62 9.54 -6.86
CA SER A 111 15.04 10.66 -6.02
C SER A 111 13.90 11.11 -5.09
N TRP A 112 14.24 11.77 -3.98
CA TRP A 112 13.23 12.34 -3.10
C TRP A 112 12.37 13.41 -3.77
N GLU A 113 12.90 14.10 -4.77
CA GLU A 113 12.12 15.03 -5.60
C GLU A 113 11.03 14.28 -6.39
N GLN A 114 11.38 13.15 -7.01
CA GLN A 114 10.43 12.29 -7.73
C GLN A 114 9.39 11.68 -6.81
N LEU A 115 9.81 11.16 -5.65
CA LEU A 115 8.90 10.59 -4.65
C LEU A 115 7.91 11.63 -4.12
N ARG A 116 8.38 12.85 -3.82
CA ARG A 116 7.51 13.95 -3.37
C ARG A 116 6.54 14.41 -4.45
N ALA A 117 6.93 14.31 -5.73
CA ALA A 117 6.01 14.58 -6.83
C ALA A 117 4.83 13.59 -6.82
N GLU A 118 5.03 12.38 -6.31
CA GLU A 118 4.01 11.36 -6.06
C GLU A 118 3.42 11.42 -4.65
N ARG A 119 3.69 12.50 -3.89
CA ARG A 119 3.23 12.76 -2.52
C ARG A 119 3.85 11.87 -1.44
N LEU A 120 4.84 11.05 -1.75
CA LEU A 120 5.56 10.22 -0.79
C LEU A 120 6.66 11.05 -0.13
N HIS A 121 6.61 11.20 1.20
CA HIS A 121 7.52 12.06 1.96
C HIS A 121 8.38 11.32 2.98
N GLU A 122 8.03 10.10 3.36
CA GLU A 122 8.77 9.33 4.36
C GLU A 122 8.54 7.84 4.19
N LEU A 123 9.56 7.06 4.54
CA LEU A 123 9.50 5.61 4.74
C LEU A 123 9.88 5.31 6.18
N ARG A 124 9.10 4.47 6.86
CA ARG A 124 9.36 4.11 8.26
C ARG A 124 8.93 2.68 8.54
N TRP A 125 9.77 1.96 9.28
CA TRP A 125 9.37 0.73 9.93
C TRP A 125 8.58 1.03 11.20
N TRP A 126 7.37 0.47 11.25
CA TRP A 126 6.49 0.58 12.39
C TRP A 126 6.36 -0.78 13.09
N HIS A 127 6.54 -0.80 14.40
CA HIS A 127 6.11 -1.96 15.17
C HIS A 127 4.58 -2.01 15.22
N LEU A 128 4.00 -3.22 15.25
CA LEU A 128 2.53 -3.39 15.26
C LEU A 128 1.87 -2.63 16.43
N ASP A 129 2.49 -2.64 17.61
CA ASP A 129 1.95 -1.93 18.78
C ASP A 129 1.97 -0.40 18.60
N GLU A 130 2.94 0.15 17.87
CA GLU A 130 2.98 1.57 17.53
C GLU A 130 1.82 1.95 16.60
N ILE A 131 1.46 1.07 15.66
CA ILE A 131 0.31 1.27 14.76
C ILE A 131 -0.99 1.32 15.57
N ASP A 132 -1.17 0.41 16.51
CA ASP A 132 -2.36 0.37 17.38
C ASP A 132 -2.47 1.67 18.20
N GLN A 133 -1.39 2.10 18.85
CA GLN A 133 -1.33 3.35 19.62
C GLN A 133 -1.59 4.59 18.75
N ALA A 134 -1.01 4.65 17.56
CA ALA A 134 -1.18 5.76 16.64
C ALA A 134 -2.60 5.81 16.05
N THR A 135 -3.24 4.66 15.84
CA THR A 135 -4.64 4.57 15.43
C THR A 135 -5.55 5.15 16.50
N ASP A 136 -5.31 4.83 17.77
CA ASP A 136 -6.04 5.39 18.91
C ASP A 136 -5.84 6.90 19.05
N ALA A 137 -4.68 7.41 18.62
CA ALA A 137 -4.35 8.84 18.57
C ALA A 137 -4.79 9.53 17.26
N ASP A 138 -5.68 8.90 16.50
CA ASP A 138 -6.27 9.42 15.25
C ASP A 138 -5.31 9.57 14.06
N THR A 139 -4.22 8.81 14.04
CA THR A 139 -3.34 8.70 12.87
C THR A 139 -4.06 7.94 11.75
N TRP A 140 -3.97 8.45 10.53
CA TRP A 140 -4.61 7.81 9.38
C TRP A 140 -3.72 6.76 8.73
N PHE A 141 -4.20 5.53 8.77
CA PHE A 141 -3.65 4.40 8.03
C PHE A 141 -4.55 4.02 6.84
N SER A 142 -3.95 3.49 5.81
CA SER A 142 -4.67 2.92 4.67
C SER A 142 -4.16 1.49 4.39
N PRO A 143 -4.99 0.45 4.60
CA PRO A 143 -6.40 0.49 5.06
C PRO A 143 -6.55 1.04 6.49
N ARG A 144 -7.72 1.56 6.81
CA ARG A 144 -7.99 2.20 8.13
C ARG A 144 -7.72 1.29 9.31
N ALA A 145 -8.11 0.02 9.21
CA ALA A 145 -7.90 -1.00 10.23
C ALA A 145 -6.59 -1.79 10.02
N LEU A 146 -5.53 -1.12 9.55
CA LEU A 146 -4.26 -1.77 9.21
C LEU A 146 -3.72 -2.65 10.33
N GLY A 147 -3.68 -2.16 11.57
CA GLY A 147 -3.19 -2.91 12.73
C GLY A 147 -3.96 -4.21 12.95
N HIS A 148 -5.28 -4.17 12.85
CA HIS A 148 -6.12 -5.36 12.94
C HIS A 148 -5.80 -6.40 11.84
N HIS A 149 -5.69 -5.96 10.59
CA HIS A 149 -5.38 -6.86 9.48
C HIS A 149 -3.98 -7.46 9.56
N VAL A 150 -2.98 -6.68 9.96
CA VAL A 150 -1.60 -7.18 10.15
C VAL A 150 -1.56 -8.18 11.30
N ARG A 151 -2.24 -7.90 12.42
CA ARG A 151 -2.32 -8.82 13.57
C ARG A 151 -2.94 -10.15 13.17
N ALA A 152 -4.00 -10.15 12.36
CA ALA A 152 -4.61 -11.37 11.85
C ALA A 152 -3.64 -12.18 10.98
N LEU A 153 -2.85 -11.53 10.11
CA LEU A 153 -1.81 -12.22 9.33
C LEU A 153 -0.76 -12.89 10.20
N ILE A 154 -0.32 -12.21 11.26
CA ILE A 154 0.69 -12.74 12.19
C ILE A 154 0.14 -13.92 13.00
N THR A 155 -1.10 -13.81 13.48
CA THR A 155 -1.73 -14.81 14.37
C THR A 155 -2.24 -16.03 13.60
N ASP A 156 -2.91 -15.80 12.46
CA ASP A 156 -3.64 -16.84 11.73
C ASP A 156 -2.95 -17.27 10.42
N GLY A 157 -1.93 -16.54 10.00
CA GLY A 157 -1.31 -16.71 8.69
C GLY A 157 -2.13 -16.11 7.54
N PRO A 158 -1.65 -16.29 6.29
CA PRO A 158 -2.36 -15.80 5.11
C PRO A 158 -3.76 -16.40 4.98
N PRO A 159 -4.78 -15.63 4.62
CA PRO A 159 -6.13 -16.15 4.39
C PRO A 159 -6.18 -17.05 3.16
N VAL A 160 -7.15 -17.98 3.11
CA VAL A 160 -7.37 -18.89 1.95
C VAL A 160 -7.70 -18.10 0.68
N ALA A 161 -8.41 -17.00 0.82
CA ALA A 161 -8.73 -16.06 -0.25
C ALA A 161 -8.52 -14.62 0.22
N PRO A 162 -8.21 -13.67 -0.67
CA PRO A 162 -8.02 -12.27 -0.28
C PRO A 162 -9.23 -11.70 0.47
N ILE A 163 -8.96 -10.98 1.54
CA ILE A 163 -10.00 -10.32 2.35
C ILE A 163 -10.19 -8.89 1.84
N ASP A 164 -11.43 -8.43 1.74
CA ASP A 164 -11.73 -7.01 1.52
C ASP A 164 -11.51 -6.25 2.83
N THR A 165 -10.57 -5.29 2.80
CA THR A 165 -10.22 -4.50 3.98
C THR A 165 -11.11 -3.28 4.21
N GLY A 166 -12.01 -2.99 3.27
CA GLY A 166 -12.76 -1.74 3.28
C GLY A 166 -11.88 -0.52 3.00
N ILE A 167 -12.34 0.63 3.45
CA ILE A 167 -11.66 1.92 3.27
C ILE A 167 -10.56 2.12 4.31
#